data_7b46646f92689775a96243518943d18d
#
_entry.id   7b46646f92689775a96243518943d18d
#
_cell.length_a   1.000
_cell.length_b   1.000
_cell.length_c   1.000
_cell.angle_alpha   90.00
_cell.angle_beta   90.00
_cell.angle_gamma   90.00
#
_symmetry.space_group_name_H-M   'P 1'
#
loop_
_entity.id
_entity.type
_entity.pdbx_description
1 polymer ?
#
loop_
_entity_poly.entity_id
_entity_poly.type
_entity_poly.pdbx_seq_one_letter_code
_entity_poly.pdbx_strand_id
1 'polypeptide(L)'
;WFAFVSPYYKTIKEGDFSEVEKAFTNREQGFSDLIFEKLCQSFLKKSFNEDPIVEIGSYWDKNAEIDILAKTKSGKLIAGSCKYTNAKVKKTELTRLKEKCALAEFEPDMFVIFGKNGFSSELKALKGNDLKLYTLKSLKPLVEEIKEKELIPCQGKKY
;
A
#
# COMPACT_ATOMS: atom_id res chain seq x y z
N TRP A 1 8.35 -10.62 -15.26
CA TRP A 1 8.68 -11.24 -16.52
C TRP A 1 7.50 -11.20 -17.50
N PHE A 2 6.40 -11.86 -17.21
CA PHE A 2 5.25 -11.97 -18.13
C PHE A 2 4.65 -10.62 -18.53
N ALA A 3 4.64 -9.64 -17.67
CA ALA A 3 4.05 -8.34 -17.96
C ALA A 3 4.91 -7.43 -18.85
N PHE A 4 6.23 -7.53 -18.76
CA PHE A 4 7.15 -6.57 -19.39
C PHE A 4 8.15 -7.21 -20.37
N VAL A 5 8.48 -8.47 -20.21
CA VAL A 5 9.49 -9.12 -21.05
C VAL A 5 8.87 -10.06 -22.07
N SER A 6 7.96 -10.93 -21.63
CA SER A 6 7.38 -11.95 -22.50
C SER A 6 6.66 -11.39 -23.74
N PRO A 7 5.84 -10.33 -23.65
CA PRO A 7 5.17 -9.75 -24.82
C PRO A 7 6.13 -9.14 -25.85
N TYR A 8 7.31 -8.70 -25.40
CA TYR A 8 8.31 -7.99 -26.22
C TYR A 8 9.58 -8.80 -26.46
N TYR A 9 9.53 -10.11 -26.25
CA TYR A 9 10.71 -10.97 -26.33
C TYR A 9 11.45 -10.89 -27.68
N LYS A 10 10.73 -10.74 -28.80
CA LYS A 10 11.33 -10.64 -30.14
C LYS A 10 12.15 -9.37 -30.30
N THR A 11 11.58 -8.22 -29.97
CA THR A 11 12.25 -6.91 -30.07
C THR A 11 13.44 -6.81 -29.12
N ILE A 12 13.31 -7.36 -27.91
CA ILE A 12 14.41 -7.47 -26.94
C ILE A 12 15.57 -8.29 -27.50
N LYS A 13 15.29 -9.41 -28.16
CA LYS A 13 16.29 -10.27 -28.75
C LYS A 13 17.03 -9.60 -29.93
N GLU A 14 16.36 -8.70 -30.61
CA GLU A 14 16.91 -7.85 -31.68
C GLU A 14 17.67 -6.63 -31.14
N GLY A 15 17.71 -6.44 -29.82
CA GLY A 15 18.39 -5.31 -29.15
C GLY A 15 17.57 -4.03 -29.10
N ASP A 16 16.29 -4.06 -29.48
CA ASP A 16 15.38 -2.93 -29.36
C ASP A 16 14.56 -3.01 -28.08
N PHE A 17 14.81 -2.09 -27.13
CA PHE A 17 14.14 -1.99 -25.84
C PHE A 17 13.07 -0.90 -25.79
N SER A 18 12.86 -0.16 -26.88
CA SER A 18 11.99 1.02 -26.90
C SER A 18 10.53 0.73 -26.51
N GLU A 19 9.99 -0.41 -26.95
CA GLU A 19 8.63 -0.81 -26.62
C GLU A 19 8.51 -1.28 -25.17
N VAL A 20 9.52 -1.96 -24.63
CA VAL A 20 9.58 -2.37 -23.22
C VAL A 20 9.64 -1.16 -22.31
N GLU A 21 10.47 -0.18 -22.62
CA GLU A 21 10.60 1.07 -21.87
C GLU A 21 9.28 1.84 -21.84
N LYS A 22 8.60 1.96 -22.98
CA LYS A 22 7.26 2.58 -23.06
C LYS A 22 6.24 1.82 -22.22
N ALA A 23 6.21 0.49 -22.31
CA ALA A 23 5.30 -0.34 -21.55
C ALA A 23 5.55 -0.27 -20.04
N PHE A 24 6.83 -0.22 -19.64
CA PHE A 24 7.22 -0.02 -18.25
C PHE A 24 6.77 1.34 -17.75
N THR A 25 7.11 2.43 -18.45
CA THR A 25 6.72 3.79 -18.08
C THR A 25 5.20 3.95 -17.94
N ASN A 26 4.43 3.35 -18.83
CA ASN A 26 2.97 3.42 -18.79
C ASN A 26 2.35 2.63 -17.61
N ARG A 27 3.03 1.61 -17.10
CA ARG A 27 2.54 0.75 -16.00
C ARG A 27 3.22 0.98 -14.67
N GLU A 28 4.31 1.76 -14.65
CA GLU A 28 5.12 2.02 -13.46
C GLU A 28 4.29 2.56 -12.30
N GLN A 29 3.40 3.52 -12.57
CA GLN A 29 2.57 4.12 -11.53
C GLN A 29 1.64 3.09 -10.89
N GLY A 30 0.90 2.33 -11.68
CA GLY A 30 -0.01 1.30 -11.14
C GLY A 30 0.73 0.18 -10.39
N PHE A 31 1.94 -0.18 -10.86
CA PHE A 31 2.77 -1.15 -10.18
C PHE A 31 3.31 -0.60 -8.85
N SER A 32 3.75 0.66 -8.84
CA SER A 32 4.22 1.35 -7.63
C SER A 32 3.11 1.52 -6.60
N ASP A 33 1.90 1.83 -7.03
CA ASP A 33 0.71 1.94 -6.17
C ASP A 33 0.41 0.60 -5.50
N LEU A 34 0.41 -0.51 -6.25
CA LEU A 34 0.17 -1.86 -5.74
C LEU A 34 1.24 -2.28 -4.72
N ILE A 35 2.52 -2.05 -5.03
CA ILE A 35 3.63 -2.36 -4.10
C ILE A 35 3.51 -1.54 -2.83
N PHE A 36 3.22 -0.24 -2.96
CA PHE A 36 3.05 0.64 -1.82
C PHE A 36 1.90 0.18 -0.92
N GLU A 37 0.76 -0.20 -1.50
CA GLU A 37 -0.38 -0.75 -0.75
C GLU A 37 0.03 -2.00 0.05
N LYS A 38 0.74 -2.95 -0.56
CA LYS A 38 1.21 -4.17 0.13
C LYS A 38 2.20 -3.87 1.25
N LEU A 39 3.08 -2.89 1.07
CA LEU A 39 3.99 -2.42 2.13
C LEU A 39 3.21 -1.77 3.28
N CYS A 40 2.19 -0.96 2.99
CA CYS A 40 1.33 -0.34 3.99
C CYS A 40 0.56 -1.39 4.81
N GLN A 41 -0.01 -2.41 4.15
CA GLN A 41 -0.69 -3.53 4.81
C GLN A 41 0.27 -4.29 5.74
N SER A 42 1.48 -4.59 5.26
CA SER A 42 2.50 -5.30 6.04
C SER A 42 2.97 -4.48 7.26
N PHE A 43 3.16 -3.18 7.07
CA PHE A 43 3.51 -2.25 8.15
C PHE A 43 2.40 -2.18 9.20
N LEU A 44 1.15 -2.03 8.77
CA LEU A 44 0.01 -1.93 9.67
C LEU A 44 -0.10 -3.19 10.52
N LYS A 45 0.03 -4.37 9.92
CA LYS A 45 -0.01 -5.66 10.62
C LYS A 45 1.05 -5.77 11.73
N LYS A 46 2.25 -5.21 11.48
CA LYS A 46 3.34 -5.19 12.47
C LYS A 46 3.21 -4.10 13.53
N SER A 47 2.48 -3.02 13.24
CA SER A 47 2.38 -1.86 14.13
C SER A 47 1.33 -2.02 15.23
N PHE A 48 0.44 -3.00 15.14
CA PHE A 48 -0.64 -3.27 16.09
C PHE A 48 -0.28 -4.41 17.04
N ASN A 49 0.69 -4.15 17.96
CA ASN A 49 1.19 -5.20 18.88
C ASN A 49 0.23 -5.47 20.06
N GLU A 50 -0.44 -4.43 20.57
CA GLU A 50 -1.37 -4.57 21.72
C GLU A 50 -2.69 -5.21 21.32
N ASP A 51 -3.16 -4.92 20.12
CA ASP A 51 -4.40 -5.51 19.53
C ASP A 51 -4.08 -5.99 18.10
N PRO A 52 -3.51 -7.21 17.97
CA PRO A 52 -2.99 -7.68 16.69
C PRO A 52 -4.07 -7.76 15.61
N ILE A 53 -3.69 -7.37 14.39
CA ILE A 53 -4.51 -7.53 13.20
C ILE A 53 -4.58 -9.01 12.83
N VAL A 54 -5.77 -9.57 12.79
CA VAL A 54 -6.03 -10.98 12.44
C VAL A 54 -6.38 -11.14 10.95
N GLU A 55 -7.05 -10.16 10.37
CA GLU A 55 -7.40 -10.13 8.94
C GLU A 55 -7.02 -8.78 8.35
N ILE A 56 -6.44 -8.77 7.15
CA ILE A 56 -6.11 -7.55 6.41
C ILE A 56 -6.10 -7.83 4.91
N GLY A 57 -6.68 -6.93 4.16
CA GLY A 57 -6.73 -6.96 2.71
C GLY A 57 -7.26 -5.65 2.13
N SER A 58 -7.51 -5.65 0.84
CA SER A 58 -8.27 -4.62 0.14
C SER A 58 -9.70 -5.10 -0.08
N TYR A 59 -10.63 -4.17 -0.17
CA TYR A 59 -12.03 -4.45 -0.51
C TYR A 59 -12.42 -3.71 -1.79
N TRP A 60 -13.16 -4.37 -2.65
CA TRP A 60 -13.70 -3.77 -3.86
C TRP A 60 -15.02 -4.43 -4.27
N ASP A 61 -15.95 -3.59 -4.66
CA ASP A 61 -17.21 -3.99 -5.26
C ASP A 61 -17.61 -3.01 -6.37
N LYS A 62 -18.86 -3.02 -6.81
CA LYS A 62 -19.37 -2.12 -7.87
C LYS A 62 -19.41 -0.65 -7.44
N ASN A 63 -19.47 -0.37 -6.13
CA ASN A 63 -19.75 0.95 -5.58
C ASN A 63 -18.54 1.57 -4.89
N ALA A 64 -17.64 0.75 -4.33
CA ALA A 64 -16.52 1.21 -3.51
C ALA A 64 -15.27 0.34 -3.66
N GLU A 65 -14.12 0.98 -3.53
CA GLU A 65 -12.81 0.36 -3.42
C GLU A 65 -12.08 0.96 -2.21
N ILE A 66 -11.65 0.09 -1.29
CA ILE A 66 -10.96 0.46 -0.06
C ILE A 66 -9.60 -0.25 -0.07
N ASP A 67 -8.51 0.52 -0.05
CA ASP A 67 -7.14 0.01 -0.20
C ASP A 67 -6.73 -0.89 0.98
N ILE A 68 -7.21 -0.57 2.18
CA ILE A 68 -6.98 -1.37 3.39
C ILE A 68 -8.29 -1.54 4.16
N LEU A 69 -8.65 -2.79 4.40
CA LEU A 69 -9.67 -3.16 5.35
C LEU A 69 -9.08 -4.22 6.28
N ALA A 70 -9.04 -3.94 7.59
CA ALA A 70 -8.40 -4.81 8.55
C ALA A 70 -9.26 -5.00 9.79
N LYS A 71 -9.18 -6.20 10.39
CA LYS A 71 -9.87 -6.54 11.62
C LYS A 71 -8.85 -6.93 12.69
N THR A 72 -8.97 -6.35 13.87
CA THR A 72 -8.12 -6.68 15.01
C THR A 72 -8.67 -7.87 15.81
N LYS A 73 -7.86 -8.41 16.70
CA LYS A 73 -8.24 -9.50 17.61
C LYS A 73 -9.39 -9.11 18.53
N SER A 74 -9.48 -7.85 18.96
CA SER A 74 -10.58 -7.33 19.77
C SER A 74 -11.87 -7.09 18.96
N GLY A 75 -11.83 -7.26 17.64
CA GLY A 75 -12.96 -7.07 16.72
C GLY A 75 -13.08 -5.67 16.14
N LYS A 76 -12.14 -4.75 16.41
CA LYS A 76 -12.15 -3.41 15.81
C LYS A 76 -11.91 -3.47 14.31
N LEU A 77 -12.65 -2.67 13.57
CA LEU A 77 -12.53 -2.52 12.13
C LEU A 77 -11.68 -1.28 11.79
N ILE A 78 -10.71 -1.46 10.94
CA ILE A 78 -9.81 -0.39 10.46
C ILE A 78 -9.97 -0.27 8.96
N ALA A 79 -10.26 0.93 8.47
CA ALA A 79 -10.25 1.24 7.05
C ALA A 79 -9.10 2.18 6.69
N GLY A 80 -8.49 1.97 5.54
CA GLY A 80 -7.33 2.76 5.14
C GLY A 80 -7.26 3.10 3.67
N SER A 81 -6.52 4.19 3.37
CA SER A 81 -6.19 4.61 2.02
C SER A 81 -4.68 4.79 1.85
N CYS A 82 -4.17 4.38 0.69
CA CYS A 82 -2.77 4.42 0.31
C CYS A 82 -2.57 5.35 -0.89
N LYS A 83 -1.76 6.42 -0.74
CA LYS A 83 -1.50 7.40 -1.79
C LYS A 83 -0.01 7.53 -2.09
N TYR A 84 0.42 6.87 -3.16
CA TYR A 84 1.79 6.95 -3.67
C TYR A 84 1.92 8.10 -4.69
N THR A 85 1.64 9.32 -4.25
CA THR A 85 1.69 10.52 -5.09
C THR A 85 2.74 11.52 -4.59
N ASN A 86 3.24 12.37 -5.49
CA ASN A 86 4.18 13.44 -5.13
C ASN A 86 3.49 14.63 -4.46
N ALA A 87 2.16 14.71 -4.51
CA ALA A 87 1.38 15.70 -3.80
C ALA A 87 1.13 15.30 -2.34
N LYS A 88 0.95 16.30 -1.46
CA LYS A 88 0.49 16.05 -0.09
C LYS A 88 -0.95 15.57 -0.09
N VAL A 89 -1.24 14.55 0.71
CA VAL A 89 -2.61 14.04 0.88
C VAL A 89 -3.46 15.06 1.63
N LYS A 90 -4.62 15.41 1.07
CA LYS A 90 -5.54 16.41 1.59
C LYS A 90 -6.65 15.78 2.44
N LYS A 91 -7.36 16.60 3.22
CA LYS A 91 -8.52 16.21 4.03
C LYS A 91 -9.60 15.50 3.20
N THR A 92 -9.75 15.88 1.93
CA THR A 92 -10.72 15.27 1.00
C THR A 92 -10.54 13.76 0.85
N GLU A 93 -9.32 13.23 1.06
CA GLU A 93 -9.09 11.78 1.01
C GLU A 93 -9.76 11.05 2.18
N LEU A 94 -9.71 11.61 3.38
CA LEU A 94 -10.43 11.06 4.53
C LEU A 94 -11.96 11.08 4.30
N THR A 95 -12.48 12.17 3.73
CA THR A 95 -13.91 12.28 3.40
C THR A 95 -14.30 11.18 2.40
N ARG A 96 -13.54 11.02 1.32
CA ARG A 96 -13.76 9.97 0.33
C ARG A 96 -13.67 8.56 0.92
N LEU A 97 -12.72 8.31 1.81
CA LEU A 97 -12.60 7.01 2.47
C LEU A 97 -13.84 6.71 3.33
N LYS A 98 -14.34 7.70 4.08
CA LYS A 98 -15.57 7.58 4.87
C LYS A 98 -16.79 7.32 3.99
N GLU A 99 -16.92 8.02 2.87
CA GLU A 99 -18.00 7.82 1.89
C GLU A 99 -17.96 6.41 1.30
N LYS A 100 -16.76 5.92 0.92
CA LYS A 100 -16.57 4.55 0.42
C LYS A 100 -16.96 3.49 1.45
N CYS A 101 -16.57 3.69 2.71
CA CYS A 101 -16.97 2.79 3.81
C CYS A 101 -18.49 2.78 3.99
N ALA A 102 -19.15 3.94 3.96
CA ALA A 102 -20.59 4.04 4.07
C ALA A 102 -21.33 3.35 2.89
N LEU A 103 -20.82 3.51 1.65
CA LEU A 103 -21.36 2.82 0.46
C LEU A 103 -21.21 1.29 0.53
N ALA A 104 -20.14 0.81 1.18
CA ALA A 104 -19.87 -0.61 1.37
C ALA A 104 -20.46 -1.15 2.69
N GLU A 105 -21.26 -0.36 3.40
CA GLU A 105 -21.89 -0.71 4.68
C GLU A 105 -20.89 -1.11 5.79
N PHE A 106 -19.68 -0.53 5.77
CA PHE A 106 -18.70 -0.69 6.83
C PHE A 106 -18.73 0.49 7.80
N GLU A 107 -18.60 0.21 9.09
CA GLU A 107 -18.47 1.19 10.18
C GLU A 107 -17.10 1.03 10.86
N PRO A 108 -16.02 1.63 10.32
CA PRO A 108 -14.70 1.50 10.92
C PRO A 108 -14.58 2.25 12.24
N ASP A 109 -13.94 1.61 13.23
CA ASP A 109 -13.56 2.24 14.51
C ASP A 109 -12.35 3.16 14.34
N MET A 110 -11.53 2.93 13.30
CA MET A 110 -10.32 3.69 13.04
C MET A 110 -10.08 3.83 11.56
N PHE A 111 -9.55 5.00 11.17
CA PHE A 111 -9.07 5.28 9.82
C PHE A 111 -7.55 5.38 9.81
N VAL A 112 -6.92 4.90 8.74
CA VAL A 112 -5.48 5.04 8.50
C VAL A 112 -5.23 5.59 7.11
N ILE A 113 -4.35 6.57 6.98
CA ILE A 113 -3.97 7.11 5.67
C ILE A 113 -2.45 7.06 5.52
N PHE A 114 -2.02 6.46 4.45
CA PHE A 114 -0.62 6.40 4.04
C PHE A 114 -0.38 7.38 2.90
N GLY A 115 0.64 8.24 3.04
CA GLY A 115 1.01 9.21 2.03
C GLY A 115 2.50 9.21 1.75
N LYS A 116 2.90 9.06 0.47
CA LYS A 116 4.32 9.12 0.07
C LYS A 116 4.97 10.43 0.51
N ASN A 117 4.35 11.55 0.23
CA ASN A 117 4.91 12.90 0.41
C ASN A 117 4.25 13.70 1.55
N GLY A 118 3.61 12.99 2.51
CA GLY A 118 3.01 13.59 3.70
C GLY A 118 1.60 14.15 3.48
N PHE A 119 1.17 15.02 4.37
CA PHE A 119 -0.22 15.42 4.54
C PHE A 119 -0.36 16.93 4.61
N SER A 120 -1.53 17.46 4.23
CA SER A 120 -1.90 18.87 4.44
C SER A 120 -2.01 19.18 5.94
N SER A 121 -1.89 20.46 6.29
CA SER A 121 -2.06 20.92 7.69
C SER A 121 -3.44 20.60 8.24
N GLU A 122 -4.47 20.74 7.42
CA GLU A 122 -5.87 20.43 7.77
C GLU A 122 -6.05 18.94 8.14
N LEU A 123 -5.46 18.02 7.35
CA LEU A 123 -5.54 16.60 7.63
C LEU A 123 -4.74 16.23 8.87
N LYS A 124 -3.57 16.84 9.07
CA LYS A 124 -2.74 16.64 10.27
C LYS A 124 -3.46 17.08 11.55
N ALA A 125 -4.24 18.16 11.50
CA ALA A 125 -5.01 18.66 12.64
C ALA A 125 -6.11 17.67 13.08
N LEU A 126 -6.56 16.78 12.21
CA LEU A 126 -7.56 15.74 12.51
C LEU A 126 -6.95 14.45 13.08
N LYS A 127 -5.61 14.36 13.17
CA LYS A 127 -4.94 13.17 13.74
C LYS A 127 -5.35 12.96 15.19
N GLY A 128 -5.80 11.77 15.51
CA GLY A 128 -6.30 11.40 16.84
C GLY A 128 -6.30 9.89 17.05
N ASN A 129 -7.14 9.44 17.97
CA ASN A 129 -7.28 8.02 18.28
C ASN A 129 -7.98 7.25 17.15
N ASP A 130 -8.88 7.92 16.44
CA ASP A 130 -9.68 7.38 15.33
C ASP A 130 -9.06 7.62 13.95
N LEU A 131 -7.98 8.42 13.86
CA LEU A 131 -7.26 8.70 12.61
C LEU A 131 -5.75 8.65 12.81
N LYS A 132 -5.09 7.68 12.14
CA LYS A 132 -3.64 7.58 12.08
C LYS A 132 -3.11 7.93 10.70
N LEU A 133 -2.01 8.68 10.66
CA LEU A 133 -1.36 9.15 9.44
C LEU A 133 0.08 8.63 9.41
N TYR A 134 0.44 7.94 8.34
CA TYR A 134 1.76 7.36 8.13
C TYR A 134 2.37 7.85 6.83
N THR A 135 3.63 8.24 6.87
CA THR A 135 4.40 8.62 5.67
C THR A 135 5.29 7.48 5.22
N LEU A 136 5.87 7.60 4.02
CA LEU A 136 6.87 6.64 3.54
C LEU A 136 8.04 6.45 4.53
N LYS A 137 8.40 7.50 5.27
CA LYS A 137 9.44 7.43 6.32
C LYS A 137 9.06 6.47 7.45
N SER A 138 7.78 6.35 7.76
CA SER A 138 7.30 5.40 8.78
C SER A 138 7.50 3.94 8.37
N LEU A 139 7.61 3.66 7.07
CA LEU A 139 7.81 2.30 6.53
C LEU A 139 9.30 1.87 6.51
N LYS A 140 10.25 2.79 6.75
CA LYS A 140 11.69 2.51 6.71
C LYS A 140 12.10 1.27 7.51
N PRO A 141 11.71 1.11 8.79
CA PRO A 141 12.11 -0.05 9.58
C PRO A 141 11.69 -1.38 8.95
N LEU A 142 10.52 -1.41 8.29
CA LEU A 142 10.04 -2.59 7.59
C LEU A 142 10.92 -2.94 6.38
N VAL A 143 11.34 -1.94 5.62
CA VAL A 143 12.20 -2.11 4.44
C VAL A 143 13.60 -2.56 4.83
N GLU A 144 14.13 -2.03 5.92
CA GLU A 144 15.45 -2.42 6.47
C GLU A 144 15.42 -3.89 6.93
N GLU A 145 14.40 -4.32 7.63
CA GLU A 145 14.21 -5.72 8.05
C GLU A 145 14.10 -6.70 6.86
N ILE A 146 13.45 -6.29 5.78
CA ILE A 146 13.36 -7.09 4.55
C ILE A 146 14.74 -7.25 3.92
N LYS A 147 15.52 -6.17 3.83
CA LYS A 147 16.89 -6.22 3.30
C LYS A 147 17.81 -7.13 4.10
N GLU A 148 17.72 -7.10 5.42
CA GLU A 148 18.51 -7.98 6.29
C GLU A 148 18.16 -9.46 6.08
N LYS A 149 16.89 -9.78 5.85
CA LYS A 149 16.44 -11.16 5.57
C LYS A 149 16.85 -11.66 4.18
N GLU A 150 16.90 -10.80 3.18
CA GLU A 150 17.36 -11.13 1.83
C GLU A 150 18.89 -11.28 1.73
N LEU A 151 19.64 -10.68 2.64
CA LEU A 151 21.10 -10.80 2.73
C LEU A 151 21.57 -12.12 3.37
N ILE A 152 20.66 -12.98 3.84
CA ILE A 152 21.02 -14.35 4.24
C ILE A 152 21.25 -15.15 2.96
N PRO A 153 22.52 -15.51 2.59
CA PRO A 153 22.78 -16.29 1.39
C PRO A 153 22.03 -17.62 1.50
N CYS A 154 21.28 -17.95 0.47
CA CYS A 154 20.79 -19.32 0.30
C CYS A 154 21.99 -20.25 0.42
N GLN A 155 22.14 -20.91 1.55
CA GLN A 155 23.10 -22.01 1.68
C GLN A 155 22.59 -23.11 0.76
N GLY A 156 23.16 -23.13 -0.45
CA GLY A 156 22.88 -24.16 -1.45
C GLY A 156 23.16 -25.53 -0.84
N LYS A 157 22.13 -26.31 -0.64
CA LYS A 157 22.32 -27.75 -0.44
C LYS A 157 23.03 -28.28 -1.68
N LYS A 158 24.29 -28.62 -1.54
CA LYS A 158 24.98 -29.50 -2.52
C LYS A 158 24.27 -30.84 -2.49
N TYR A 159 23.66 -31.18 -3.59
CA TYR A 159 23.28 -32.54 -3.90
C TYR A 159 24.49 -33.27 -4.46
#